data_5f0c2cb2490eabdf314b51e72d30bf48
#
_entry.id   5f0c2cb2490eabdf314b51e72d30bf48
#
_cell.length_a   1.000
_cell.length_b   1.000
_cell.length_c   1.000
_cell.angle_alpha   90.00
_cell.angle_beta   90.00
_cell.angle_gamma   90.00
#
_symmetry.space_group_name_H-M   'P 1'
#
loop_
_entity.id
_entity.type
_entity.pdbx_description
1 polymer ?
#
loop_
_entity_poly.entity_id
_entity_poly.type
_entity_poly.pdbx_seq_one_letter_code
_entity_poly.pdbx_strand_id
1 'polypeptide(L)'
;GIGGMPNTVGSMIAESDLKDLGVHTEMYVDAFVDISRAGKINGSKKAIDRGRQVFAFGAGTQKLYDFVNDNPECMSAPVSYTNDARTIAQIDNFISINNIVDVDLFGQMNAESAGIKQISGAGGQLDFVLGAYLSKGGKSFICCSSTFKKKDGTLESRIRPTLENGSVVTDARPCAHWFVTE
;
A
#
# COMPACT_ATOMS: atom_id res chain seq x y z
N GLY A 1 0.59 3.95 0.08
CA GLY A 1 -0.50 4.82 0.56
C GLY A 1 0.01 6.15 1.10
N ILE A 2 -0.83 7.17 1.17
CA ILE A 2 -0.55 8.47 1.80
C ILE A 2 -1.06 8.44 3.23
N GLY A 3 -0.35 9.09 4.17
CA GLY A 3 -0.81 9.30 5.54
C GLY A 3 0.19 8.84 6.60
N GLY A 4 -0.21 8.95 7.87
CA GLY A 4 0.67 8.65 9.01
C GLY A 4 1.13 7.20 9.04
N MET A 5 0.25 6.24 8.82
CA MET A 5 0.57 4.81 8.90
C MET A 5 1.62 4.38 7.84
N PRO A 6 1.49 4.68 6.53
CA PRO A 6 2.53 4.36 5.57
C PRO A 6 3.89 4.98 5.88
N ASN A 7 3.92 6.21 6.39
CA ASN A 7 5.15 6.87 6.80
C ASN A 7 5.79 6.16 8.01
N THR A 8 4.99 5.77 9.01
CA THR A 8 5.48 5.03 10.17
C THR A 8 6.08 3.68 9.76
N VAL A 9 5.37 2.92 8.91
CA VAL A 9 5.90 1.65 8.38
C VAL A 9 7.21 1.87 7.62
N GLY A 10 7.29 2.93 6.80
CA GLY A 10 8.49 3.29 6.08
C GLY A 10 9.68 3.59 6.99
N SER A 11 9.47 4.35 8.09
CA SER A 11 10.51 4.62 9.08
C SER A 11 10.98 3.34 9.77
N MET A 12 10.05 2.47 10.16
CA MET A 12 10.39 1.17 10.78
C MET A 12 11.23 0.30 9.84
N ILE A 13 10.90 0.27 8.55
CA ILE A 13 11.68 -0.46 7.54
C ILE A 13 13.09 0.15 7.40
N ALA A 14 13.18 1.48 7.34
CA ALA A 14 14.48 2.17 7.22
C ALA A 14 15.41 1.89 8.40
N GLU A 15 14.85 1.74 9.61
CA GLU A 15 15.58 1.44 10.85
C GLU A 15 15.84 -0.06 11.06
N SER A 16 15.16 -0.95 10.31
CA SER A 16 15.27 -2.41 10.48
C SER A 16 16.56 -2.99 9.91
N ASP A 17 16.80 -4.28 10.17
CA ASP A 17 17.87 -5.06 9.55
C ASP A 17 17.55 -5.60 8.15
N LEU A 18 16.38 -5.24 7.60
CA LEU A 18 15.97 -5.63 6.25
C LEU A 18 16.93 -5.04 5.20
N LYS A 19 17.18 -5.80 4.15
CA LYS A 19 18.06 -5.42 3.03
C LYS A 19 17.66 -6.12 1.74
N ASP A 20 18.22 -5.66 0.64
CA ASP A 20 17.95 -6.16 -0.72
C ASP A 20 16.47 -6.04 -1.08
N LEU A 21 15.80 -5.00 -0.62
CA LEU A 21 14.41 -4.73 -0.93
C LEU A 21 14.25 -4.25 -2.38
N GLY A 22 13.08 -4.50 -2.96
CA GLY A 22 12.64 -3.95 -4.23
C GLY A 22 11.42 -3.07 -4.05
N VAL A 23 11.21 -2.15 -4.99
CA VAL A 23 10.01 -1.30 -5.05
C VAL A 23 9.28 -1.51 -6.37
N HIS A 24 7.97 -1.75 -6.25
CA HIS A 24 7.00 -1.70 -7.33
C HIS A 24 5.69 -1.22 -6.73
N THR A 25 5.27 -0.01 -7.04
CA THR A 25 4.15 0.67 -6.38
C THR A 25 3.39 1.56 -7.36
N GLU A 26 2.13 1.84 -7.11
CA GLU A 26 1.42 2.89 -7.83
C GLU A 26 1.99 4.26 -7.46
N MET A 27 1.99 4.58 -6.16
CA MET A 27 2.41 5.87 -5.65
C MET A 27 3.75 5.77 -4.91
N TYR A 28 4.73 6.53 -5.36
CA TYR A 28 6.02 6.70 -4.68
C TYR A 28 5.91 7.83 -3.66
N VAL A 29 6.29 7.55 -2.41
CA VAL A 29 6.16 8.48 -1.28
C VAL A 29 7.50 8.71 -0.59
N ASP A 30 7.61 9.75 0.26
CA ASP A 30 8.84 10.11 0.97
C ASP A 30 9.45 8.93 1.75
N ALA A 31 8.64 8.02 2.28
CA ALA A 31 9.11 6.84 2.99
C ALA A 31 10.05 5.96 2.14
N PHE A 32 9.80 5.82 0.83
CA PHE A 32 10.71 5.07 -0.04
C PHE A 32 12.06 5.78 -0.21
N VAL A 33 12.07 7.11 -0.21
CA VAL A 33 13.32 7.88 -0.22
C VAL A 33 14.17 7.58 1.03
N ASP A 34 13.51 7.55 2.21
CA ASP A 34 14.19 7.26 3.47
C ASP A 34 14.75 5.84 3.50
N ILE A 35 13.94 4.85 3.06
CA ILE A 35 14.39 3.46 2.97
C ILE A 35 15.55 3.30 1.97
N SER A 36 15.51 4.01 0.82
CA SER A 36 16.59 4.02 -0.17
C SER A 36 17.88 4.63 0.39
N ARG A 37 17.77 5.79 1.05
CA ARG A 37 18.91 6.47 1.67
C ARG A 37 19.54 5.66 2.82
N ALA A 38 18.74 4.83 3.50
CA ALA A 38 19.22 3.86 4.47
C ALA A 38 19.92 2.64 3.83
N GLY A 39 20.01 2.58 2.49
CA GLY A 39 20.68 1.50 1.75
C GLY A 39 19.93 0.16 1.76
N LYS A 40 18.61 0.19 2.02
CA LYS A 40 17.79 -1.03 2.11
C LYS A 40 17.24 -1.48 0.76
N ILE A 41 17.10 -0.56 -0.21
CA ILE A 41 16.54 -0.83 -1.53
C ILE A 41 17.66 -0.89 -2.57
N ASN A 42 17.77 -2.02 -3.26
CA ASN A 42 18.68 -2.18 -4.39
C ASN A 42 18.03 -2.94 -5.57
N GLY A 43 16.81 -3.46 -5.37
CA GLY A 43 16.06 -4.19 -6.40
C GLY A 43 16.74 -5.46 -6.92
N SER A 44 17.79 -5.96 -6.26
CA SER A 44 18.60 -7.09 -6.75
C SER A 44 17.83 -8.40 -6.83
N LYS A 45 16.78 -8.55 -6.01
CA LYS A 45 15.94 -9.75 -5.93
C LYS A 45 14.68 -9.69 -6.81
N LYS A 46 14.43 -8.57 -7.49
CA LYS A 46 13.30 -8.46 -8.41
C LYS A 46 13.51 -9.34 -9.64
N ALA A 47 12.49 -10.09 -10.05
CA ALA A 47 12.51 -10.91 -11.26
C ALA A 47 12.38 -10.04 -12.52
N ILE A 48 11.60 -8.96 -12.43
CA ILE A 48 11.42 -7.95 -13.49
C ILE A 48 11.93 -6.60 -13.02
N ASP A 49 12.31 -5.72 -13.91
CA ASP A 49 12.83 -4.37 -13.61
C ASP A 49 13.92 -4.39 -12.53
N ARG A 50 14.84 -5.33 -12.63
CA ARG A 50 15.89 -5.53 -11.63
C ARG A 50 16.73 -4.28 -11.46
N GLY A 51 16.97 -3.89 -10.20
CA GLY A 51 17.70 -2.68 -9.86
C GLY A 51 16.90 -1.39 -10.03
N ARG A 52 15.60 -1.47 -10.37
CA ARG A 52 14.73 -0.31 -10.54
C ARG A 52 13.66 -0.23 -9.47
N GLN A 53 13.40 0.98 -9.02
CA GLN A 53 12.26 1.32 -8.18
C GLN A 53 11.13 1.80 -9.10
N VAL A 54 10.12 0.97 -9.30
CA VAL A 54 9.07 1.20 -10.29
C VAL A 54 7.85 1.82 -9.62
N PHE A 55 7.29 2.87 -10.24
CA PHE A 55 6.09 3.56 -9.75
C PHE A 55 5.33 4.24 -10.90
N ALA A 56 4.05 4.51 -10.70
CA ALA A 56 3.25 5.23 -11.66
C ALA A 56 3.39 6.76 -11.49
N PHE A 57 3.35 7.24 -10.27
CA PHE A 57 3.52 8.66 -9.95
C PHE A 57 4.12 8.85 -8.55
N GLY A 58 4.67 10.03 -8.31
CA GLY A 58 5.21 10.43 -7.01
C GLY A 58 4.32 11.45 -6.32
N ALA A 59 4.13 11.29 -5.00
CA ALA A 59 3.45 12.28 -4.17
C ALA A 59 4.14 12.39 -2.80
N GLY A 60 4.75 13.53 -2.55
CA GLY A 60 5.50 13.76 -1.32
C GLY A 60 6.02 15.20 -1.23
N THR A 61 7.06 15.37 -0.44
CA THR A 61 7.74 16.65 -0.27
C THR A 61 8.78 16.87 -1.37
N GLN A 62 9.42 18.05 -1.39
CA GLN A 62 10.51 18.36 -2.31
C GLN A 62 11.63 17.30 -2.27
N LYS A 63 11.87 16.70 -1.10
CA LYS A 63 12.83 15.59 -0.90
C LYS A 63 12.61 14.44 -1.88
N LEU A 64 11.34 14.06 -2.13
CA LEU A 64 10.98 13.01 -3.08
C LEU A 64 11.31 13.44 -4.51
N TYR A 65 10.91 14.63 -4.90
CA TYR A 65 11.12 15.11 -6.28
C TYR A 65 12.60 15.27 -6.59
N ASP A 66 13.39 15.77 -5.65
CA ASP A 66 14.85 15.84 -5.77
C ASP A 66 15.49 14.45 -5.88
N PHE A 67 14.93 13.45 -5.18
CA PHE A 67 15.46 12.08 -5.21
C PHE A 67 15.17 11.38 -6.53
N VAL A 68 13.99 11.57 -7.11
CA VAL A 68 13.61 10.88 -8.36
C VAL A 68 14.13 11.59 -9.61
N ASN A 69 14.51 12.87 -9.49
CA ASN A 69 15.02 13.65 -10.61
C ASN A 69 16.37 13.09 -11.10
N ASP A 70 16.42 12.74 -12.38
CA ASP A 70 17.60 12.17 -13.05
C ASP A 70 18.23 10.96 -12.32
N ASN A 71 17.43 10.25 -11.52
CA ASN A 71 17.90 9.08 -10.78
C ASN A 71 17.68 7.80 -11.61
N PRO A 72 18.75 7.13 -12.08
CA PRO A 72 18.64 5.94 -12.91
C PRO A 72 18.06 4.72 -12.18
N GLU A 73 18.00 4.72 -10.85
CA GLU A 73 17.33 3.68 -10.08
C GLU A 73 15.81 3.81 -10.08
N CYS A 74 15.30 5.00 -10.40
CA CYS A 74 13.88 5.31 -10.45
C CYS A 74 13.30 5.10 -11.85
N MET A 75 12.15 4.44 -11.93
CA MET A 75 11.45 4.17 -13.19
C MET A 75 9.97 4.54 -13.04
N SER A 76 9.56 5.65 -13.65
CA SER A 76 8.15 5.94 -13.82
C SER A 76 7.58 5.13 -14.99
N ALA A 77 6.46 4.45 -14.77
CA ALA A 77 5.82 3.60 -15.76
C ALA A 77 4.30 3.85 -15.78
N PRO A 78 3.60 3.54 -16.88
CA PRO A 78 2.14 3.70 -16.94
C PRO A 78 1.42 2.88 -15.86
N VAL A 79 0.29 3.38 -15.36
CA VAL A 79 -0.59 2.66 -14.42
C VAL A 79 -0.99 1.29 -14.95
N SER A 80 -1.22 1.17 -16.26
CA SER A 80 -1.52 -0.10 -16.93
C SER A 80 -0.39 -1.15 -16.80
N TYR A 81 0.82 -0.74 -16.44
CA TYR A 81 1.94 -1.63 -16.15
C TYR A 81 2.11 -1.83 -14.63
N THR A 82 2.16 -0.74 -13.87
CA THR A 82 2.42 -0.81 -12.43
C THR A 82 1.31 -1.51 -11.66
N ASN A 83 0.06 -1.33 -12.10
CA ASN A 83 -1.14 -1.87 -11.44
C ASN A 83 -1.64 -3.18 -12.10
N ASP A 84 -0.96 -3.70 -13.12
CA ASP A 84 -1.34 -5.01 -13.67
C ASP A 84 -0.99 -6.13 -12.68
N ALA A 85 -2.01 -6.80 -12.16
CA ALA A 85 -1.84 -7.91 -11.22
C ALA A 85 -0.94 -9.03 -11.78
N ARG A 86 -0.92 -9.24 -13.10
CA ARG A 86 -0.03 -10.21 -13.76
C ARG A 86 1.42 -9.75 -13.76
N THR A 87 1.66 -8.45 -13.89
CA THR A 87 3.00 -7.86 -13.76
C THR A 87 3.49 -7.98 -12.34
N ILE A 88 2.67 -7.62 -11.36
CA ILE A 88 2.98 -7.71 -9.93
C ILE A 88 3.27 -9.16 -9.52
N ALA A 89 2.48 -10.12 -10.02
CA ALA A 89 2.62 -11.55 -9.74
C ALA A 89 3.97 -12.14 -10.16
N GLN A 90 4.70 -11.50 -11.08
CA GLN A 90 6.05 -11.92 -11.48
C GLN A 90 7.14 -11.59 -10.45
N ILE A 91 6.82 -10.78 -9.45
CA ILE A 91 7.75 -10.38 -8.40
C ILE A 91 7.55 -11.32 -7.21
N ASP A 92 8.43 -12.27 -7.00
CA ASP A 92 8.37 -13.20 -5.88
C ASP A 92 8.43 -12.46 -4.53
N ASN A 93 7.70 -12.97 -3.54
CA ASN A 93 7.60 -12.39 -2.19
C ASN A 93 7.09 -10.94 -2.20
N PHE A 94 6.20 -10.62 -3.11
CA PHE A 94 5.61 -9.28 -3.18
C PHE A 94 4.79 -8.99 -1.93
N ILE A 95 5.04 -7.84 -1.31
CA ILE A 95 4.31 -7.38 -0.13
C ILE A 95 3.50 -6.14 -0.48
N SER A 96 2.17 -6.29 -0.46
CA SER A 96 1.23 -5.18 -0.60
C SER A 96 0.79 -4.69 0.78
N ILE A 97 0.87 -3.38 1.01
CA ILE A 97 0.44 -2.74 2.26
C ILE A 97 -0.54 -1.62 1.91
N ASN A 98 -1.79 -1.77 2.35
CA ASN A 98 -2.86 -0.83 2.06
C ASN A 98 -3.57 -0.39 3.34
N ASN A 99 -4.02 0.86 3.36
CA ASN A 99 -4.81 1.40 4.46
C ASN A 99 -6.29 1.47 4.08
N ILE A 100 -7.16 1.12 5.01
CA ILE A 100 -8.62 1.12 4.82
C ILE A 100 -9.32 2.00 5.83
N VAL A 101 -10.59 2.27 5.59
CA VAL A 101 -11.48 3.00 6.51
C VAL A 101 -12.11 2.04 7.50
N ASP A 102 -12.81 1.01 7.02
CA ASP A 102 -13.51 0.02 7.82
C ASP A 102 -13.31 -1.39 7.26
N VAL A 103 -13.43 -2.40 8.12
CA VAL A 103 -13.49 -3.82 7.77
C VAL A 103 -14.62 -4.48 8.55
N ASP A 104 -15.29 -5.46 7.96
CA ASP A 104 -16.29 -6.25 8.68
C ASP A 104 -15.82 -7.65 9.06
N LEU A 105 -16.62 -8.34 9.88
CA LEU A 105 -16.31 -9.69 10.36
C LEU A 105 -16.38 -10.76 9.25
N PHE A 106 -16.87 -10.38 8.06
CA PHE A 106 -16.84 -11.23 6.87
C PHE A 106 -15.59 -11.00 6.01
N GLY A 107 -14.74 -10.04 6.39
CA GLY A 107 -13.51 -9.69 5.67
C GLY A 107 -13.75 -8.79 4.45
N GLN A 108 -14.89 -8.11 4.37
CA GLN A 108 -15.13 -7.08 3.39
C GLN A 108 -14.47 -5.77 3.82
N MET A 109 -13.78 -5.12 2.92
CA MET A 109 -12.96 -3.93 3.19
C MET A 109 -13.51 -2.72 2.46
N ASN A 110 -13.59 -1.61 3.16
CA ASN A 110 -13.94 -0.30 2.62
C ASN A 110 -12.75 0.65 2.75
N ALA A 111 -12.22 1.13 1.64
CA ALA A 111 -11.16 2.13 1.58
C ALA A 111 -11.62 3.44 0.91
N GLU A 112 -12.87 3.52 0.45
CA GLU A 112 -13.36 4.57 -0.44
C GLU A 112 -14.43 5.46 0.16
N SER A 113 -15.14 5.00 1.20
CA SER A 113 -16.24 5.76 1.76
C SER A 113 -16.22 5.82 3.29
N ALA A 114 -16.83 6.85 3.85
CA ALA A 114 -17.18 6.95 5.26
C ALA A 114 -18.70 6.85 5.34
N GLY A 115 -19.23 5.67 5.69
CA GLY A 115 -20.63 5.33 5.48
C GLY A 115 -20.98 5.48 3.99
N ILE A 116 -22.05 6.21 3.70
CA ILE A 116 -22.52 6.48 2.33
C ILE A 116 -21.74 7.61 1.62
N LYS A 117 -20.85 8.30 2.35
CA LYS A 117 -20.10 9.44 1.78
C LYS A 117 -18.83 8.94 1.12
N GLN A 118 -18.77 9.05 -0.21
CA GLN A 118 -17.52 8.81 -0.96
C GLN A 118 -16.43 9.79 -0.55
N ILE A 119 -15.22 9.28 -0.23
CA ILE A 119 -14.06 10.08 0.18
C ILE A 119 -12.85 9.91 -0.74
N SER A 120 -12.79 8.82 -1.49
CA SER A 120 -11.76 8.60 -2.50
C SER A 120 -12.28 7.70 -3.63
N GLY A 121 -11.49 7.50 -4.69
CA GLY A 121 -11.70 6.44 -5.66
C GLY A 121 -11.06 5.14 -5.21
N ALA A 122 -11.27 4.06 -5.97
CA ALA A 122 -10.71 2.73 -5.72
C ALA A 122 -9.17 2.74 -5.75
N GLY A 123 -8.56 3.53 -6.62
CA GLY A 123 -7.12 3.48 -6.85
C GLY A 123 -6.65 2.08 -7.25
N GLY A 124 -5.40 1.77 -6.95
CA GLY A 124 -4.78 0.48 -7.26
C GLY A 124 -4.87 -0.57 -6.14
N GLN A 125 -5.65 -0.35 -5.08
CA GLN A 125 -5.63 -1.27 -3.93
C GLN A 125 -5.93 -2.71 -4.35
N LEU A 126 -7.03 -2.95 -5.07
CA LEU A 126 -7.40 -4.29 -5.53
C LEU A 126 -6.31 -4.93 -6.41
N ASP A 127 -5.72 -4.15 -7.32
CA ASP A 127 -4.67 -4.64 -8.23
C ASP A 127 -3.45 -5.16 -7.45
N PHE A 128 -2.98 -4.39 -6.47
CA PHE A 128 -1.84 -4.75 -5.65
C PHE A 128 -2.13 -5.90 -4.67
N VAL A 129 -3.33 -5.93 -4.09
CA VAL A 129 -3.77 -7.04 -3.22
C VAL A 129 -3.86 -8.34 -4.02
N LEU A 130 -4.47 -8.30 -5.21
CA LEU A 130 -4.58 -9.44 -6.10
C LEU A 130 -3.21 -9.86 -6.64
N GLY A 131 -2.38 -8.91 -7.06
CA GLY A 131 -1.02 -9.19 -7.51
C GLY A 131 -0.16 -9.86 -6.43
N ALA A 132 -0.27 -9.39 -5.18
CA ALA A 132 0.39 -10.02 -4.03
C ALA A 132 -0.15 -11.44 -3.75
N TYR A 133 -1.45 -11.66 -3.89
CA TYR A 133 -2.05 -12.99 -3.76
C TYR A 133 -1.52 -13.97 -4.82
N LEU A 134 -1.35 -13.53 -6.05
CA LEU A 134 -0.85 -14.33 -7.17
C LEU A 134 0.68 -14.50 -7.15
N SER A 135 1.40 -13.62 -6.46
CA SER A 135 2.86 -13.68 -6.35
C SER A 135 3.30 -14.89 -5.54
N LYS A 136 4.32 -15.60 -5.99
CA LYS A 136 4.91 -16.72 -5.23
C LYS A 136 5.52 -16.21 -3.92
N GLY A 137 4.94 -16.63 -2.78
CA GLY A 137 5.32 -16.16 -1.46
C GLY A 137 4.86 -14.74 -1.12
N GLY A 138 4.03 -14.14 -1.98
CA GLY A 138 3.47 -12.82 -1.78
C GLY A 138 2.52 -12.73 -0.60
N LYS A 139 2.34 -11.54 -0.06
CA LYS A 139 1.45 -11.26 1.07
C LYS A 139 0.79 -9.90 0.91
N SER A 140 -0.47 -9.79 1.31
CA SER A 140 -1.17 -8.50 1.43
C SER A 140 -1.51 -8.20 2.87
N PHE A 141 -1.19 -6.99 3.31
CA PHE A 141 -1.50 -6.46 4.62
C PHE A 141 -2.49 -5.30 4.45
N ILE A 142 -3.62 -5.43 5.13
CA ILE A 142 -4.66 -4.41 5.19
C ILE A 142 -4.61 -3.81 6.59
N CYS A 143 -4.38 -2.52 6.66
CA CYS A 143 -4.12 -1.82 7.91
C CYS A 143 -5.18 -0.75 8.17
N CYS A 144 -5.61 -0.64 9.42
CA CYS A 144 -6.44 0.47 9.90
C CYS A 144 -6.24 0.66 11.40
N SER A 145 -6.57 1.83 11.90
CA SER A 145 -6.80 1.98 13.33
C SER A 145 -8.04 1.21 13.74
N SER A 146 -8.03 0.51 14.88
CA SER A 146 -9.17 -0.26 15.37
C SER A 146 -10.38 0.62 15.66
N THR A 147 -10.14 1.89 16.03
CA THR A 147 -11.18 2.86 16.39
C THR A 147 -10.93 4.22 15.74
N PHE A 148 -11.95 5.05 15.76
CA PHE A 148 -11.84 6.48 15.46
C PHE A 148 -12.73 7.30 16.41
N LYS A 149 -12.31 8.53 16.67
CA LYS A 149 -13.04 9.47 17.53
C LYS A 149 -13.88 10.40 16.67
N LYS A 150 -15.20 10.39 16.89
CA LYS A 150 -16.12 11.33 16.26
C LYS A 150 -15.94 12.76 16.80
N LYS A 151 -16.54 13.72 16.10
CA LYS A 151 -16.52 15.14 16.51
C LYS A 151 -17.16 15.39 17.88
N ASP A 152 -18.12 14.59 18.28
CA ASP A 152 -18.80 14.61 19.58
C ASP A 152 -18.02 13.93 20.71
N GLY A 153 -16.83 13.37 20.38
CA GLY A 153 -15.98 12.67 21.33
C GLY A 153 -16.24 11.17 21.43
N THR A 154 -17.28 10.63 20.81
CA THR A 154 -17.62 9.20 20.82
C THR A 154 -16.57 8.40 20.07
N LEU A 155 -16.13 7.28 20.66
CA LEU A 155 -15.28 6.30 19.99
C LEU A 155 -16.13 5.30 19.21
N GLU A 156 -15.80 5.08 17.96
CA GLU A 156 -16.39 4.03 17.13
C GLU A 156 -15.35 3.03 16.65
N SER A 157 -15.76 1.76 16.57
CA SER A 157 -14.94 0.71 15.98
C SER A 157 -14.91 0.84 14.45
N ARG A 158 -13.74 0.63 13.87
CA ARG A 158 -13.57 0.43 12.40
C ARG A 158 -13.67 -1.05 12.02
N ILE A 159 -13.64 -1.93 13.02
CA ILE A 159 -13.96 -3.36 12.84
C ILE A 159 -15.44 -3.50 13.17
N ARG A 160 -16.25 -3.81 12.16
CA ARG A 160 -17.71 -3.78 12.23
C ARG A 160 -18.29 -5.20 12.11
N PRO A 161 -19.44 -5.50 12.69
CA PRO A 161 -20.15 -6.76 12.42
C PRO A 161 -20.42 -6.92 10.92
N THR A 162 -20.92 -5.88 10.27
CA THR A 162 -21.10 -5.71 8.82
C THR A 162 -20.72 -4.29 8.46
N LEU A 163 -20.25 -4.06 7.25
CA LEU A 163 -20.10 -2.70 6.75
C LEU A 163 -21.44 -1.95 6.82
N GLU A 164 -21.39 -0.65 7.06
CA GLU A 164 -22.56 0.20 7.09
C GLU A 164 -23.29 0.14 5.72
N ASN A 165 -24.64 0.13 5.76
CA ASN A 165 -25.43 0.09 4.53
C ASN A 165 -25.08 1.26 3.60
N GLY A 166 -24.75 0.95 2.35
CA GLY A 166 -24.33 1.94 1.37
C GLY A 166 -22.84 2.25 1.36
N SER A 167 -22.04 1.66 2.27
CA SER A 167 -20.58 1.71 2.18
C SER A 167 -20.08 0.96 0.94
N VAL A 168 -18.97 1.43 0.39
CA VAL A 168 -18.30 0.75 -0.71
C VAL A 168 -17.55 -0.48 -0.19
N VAL A 169 -17.63 -1.59 -0.89
CA VAL A 169 -16.73 -2.73 -0.71
C VAL A 169 -15.61 -2.59 -1.73
N THR A 170 -14.45 -2.10 -1.27
CA THR A 170 -13.29 -1.88 -2.14
C THR A 170 -12.67 -3.21 -2.55
N ASP A 171 -12.45 -4.11 -1.60
CA ASP A 171 -11.94 -5.46 -1.87
C ASP A 171 -12.76 -6.52 -1.17
N ALA A 172 -12.89 -7.67 -1.84
CA ALA A 172 -13.52 -8.85 -1.27
C ALA A 172 -12.54 -9.62 -0.38
N ARG A 173 -13.07 -10.32 0.61
CA ARG A 173 -12.32 -11.12 1.61
C ARG A 173 -11.25 -12.10 1.06
N PRO A 174 -11.40 -12.76 -0.11
CA PRO A 174 -10.41 -13.74 -0.53
C PRO A 174 -9.08 -13.15 -0.99
N CYS A 175 -8.99 -11.83 -1.16
CA CYS A 175 -7.79 -11.17 -1.67
C CYS A 175 -6.80 -10.77 -0.58
N ALA A 176 -7.24 -10.55 0.67
CA ALA A 176 -6.36 -10.14 1.77
C ALA A 176 -5.78 -11.33 2.54
N HIS A 177 -4.50 -11.23 2.93
CA HIS A 177 -3.85 -12.22 3.77
C HIS A 177 -3.94 -11.85 5.27
N TRP A 178 -3.79 -10.57 5.59
CA TRP A 178 -3.68 -10.10 6.96
C TRP A 178 -4.41 -8.78 7.17
N PHE A 179 -5.19 -8.71 8.24
CA PHE A 179 -5.69 -7.45 8.78
C PHE A 179 -4.86 -7.06 10.00
N VAL A 180 -4.38 -5.83 10.03
CA VAL A 180 -3.51 -5.31 11.08
C VAL A 180 -4.12 -4.06 11.68
N THR A 181 -4.27 -4.07 13.02
CA THR A 181 -4.68 -2.92 13.82
C THR A 181 -3.68 -2.70 14.96
N GLU A 182 -3.74 -1.53 15.63
CA GLU A 182 -3.00 -1.27 16.88
C GLU A 182 -3.53 -2.11 18.04
#